data_0abd8fd5ec07b9e15429c6f206caedb2
#
_entry.id   0abd8fd5ec07b9e15429c6f206caedb2
#
_cell.length_a   1.000
_cell.length_b   1.000
_cell.length_c   1.000
_cell.angle_alpha   90.00
_cell.angle_beta   90.00
_cell.angle_gamma   90.00
#
_symmetry.space_group_name_H-M   'P 1'
#
loop_
_entity.id
_entity.type
_entity.pdbx_description
1 polymer ?
#
loop_
_entity_poly.entity_id
_entity_poly.type
_entity_poly.pdbx_seq_one_letter_code
_entity_poly.pdbx_strand_id
1 'polypeptide(L)'
;MTSFTQLTIDPELDRLLRATVSASASDLHLTLGRPPMVRLSGDLIPIEGMSDLGAIELDRMIGSLMDEAKTQEFNHNHQVDFSFGINGVGRFRANAFRQRGCMALALRVVPHRISPLDELGAPAACSKLLNAPYGLVLVVGPTGSGKSTTLAAMIDQINRDRACHILTIEDPVEFVHTHKRSLVNQREVGTDVNTFEDGLRSALREDPDVILLGEMRDLESIAITLTLAETGHLVFATLHTNDASQALDRIVDVFPAERRDQIQIQLAGSLQGIISQRLIPSEHGGRVAAYEALMVNDAVRNLLREGKTRQMRNVISTGQAEGM
;
A
#
# COMPACT_ATOMS: atom_id res chain seq x y z
N MET A 1 8.38 20.12 -20.47
CA MET A 1 6.96 20.41 -20.19
C MET A 1 6.18 19.21 -20.73
N THR A 2 6.08 18.15 -19.96
CA THR A 2 5.27 16.98 -20.29
C THR A 2 3.84 17.32 -19.89
N SER A 3 2.99 17.46 -20.86
CA SER A 3 1.55 17.68 -20.74
C SER A 3 0.97 16.47 -20.02
N PHE A 4 0.58 16.63 -18.75
CA PHE A 4 -0.42 15.75 -18.16
C PHE A 4 -1.66 15.90 -19.06
N THR A 5 -2.00 14.85 -19.77
CA THR A 5 -3.28 14.79 -20.49
C THR A 5 -4.35 14.90 -19.39
N GLN A 6 -4.89 16.11 -19.21
CA GLN A 6 -6.04 16.32 -18.33
C GLN A 6 -7.16 15.48 -18.94
N LEU A 7 -7.46 14.33 -18.32
CA LEU A 7 -8.66 13.57 -18.62
C LEU A 7 -9.84 14.55 -18.52
N THR A 8 -10.52 14.77 -19.62
CA THR A 8 -11.75 15.56 -19.61
C THR A 8 -12.86 14.63 -19.11
N ILE A 9 -12.96 14.55 -17.78
CA ILE A 9 -13.96 13.69 -17.14
C ILE A 9 -15.35 14.18 -17.48
N ASP A 10 -16.25 13.26 -17.77
CA ASP A 10 -17.65 13.55 -18.00
C ASP A 10 -18.23 14.36 -16.83
N PRO A 11 -18.97 15.48 -17.10
CA PRO A 11 -19.47 16.36 -16.03
C PRO A 11 -20.43 15.66 -15.04
N GLU A 12 -21.17 14.67 -15.48
CA GLU A 12 -22.07 13.91 -14.61
C GLU A 12 -21.27 12.96 -13.70
N LEU A 13 -20.27 12.29 -14.26
CA LEU A 13 -19.37 11.45 -13.49
C LEU A 13 -18.59 12.28 -12.48
N ASP A 14 -18.07 13.48 -12.82
CA ASP A 14 -17.39 14.37 -11.87
C ASP A 14 -18.31 14.73 -10.68
N ARG A 15 -19.59 15.03 -10.94
CA ARG A 15 -20.57 15.27 -9.88
C ARG A 15 -20.77 14.05 -8.97
N LEU A 16 -20.87 12.85 -9.55
CA LEU A 16 -21.01 11.60 -8.78
C LEU A 16 -19.78 11.32 -7.91
N LEU A 17 -18.58 11.54 -8.44
CA LEU A 17 -17.32 11.36 -7.70
C LEU A 17 -17.23 12.32 -6.51
N ARG A 18 -17.57 13.60 -6.72
CA ARG A 18 -17.63 14.60 -5.63
C ARG A 18 -18.69 14.24 -4.58
N ALA A 19 -19.87 13.81 -4.99
CA ALA A 19 -20.91 13.39 -4.08
C ALA A 19 -20.46 12.16 -3.24
N THR A 20 -19.80 11.18 -3.87
CA THR A 20 -19.26 9.99 -3.20
C THR A 20 -18.26 10.37 -2.10
N VAL A 21 -17.31 11.25 -2.41
CA VAL A 21 -16.31 11.72 -1.43
C VAL A 21 -16.97 12.55 -0.31
N SER A 22 -17.89 13.45 -0.66
CA SER A 22 -18.59 14.30 0.31
C SER A 22 -19.45 13.49 1.29
N ALA A 23 -20.02 12.38 0.82
CA ALA A 23 -20.77 11.45 1.65
C ALA A 23 -19.88 10.53 2.51
N SER A 24 -18.54 10.62 2.37
CA SER A 24 -17.58 9.69 3.00
C SER A 24 -17.84 8.23 2.61
N ALA A 25 -18.37 7.98 1.41
CA ALA A 25 -18.58 6.65 0.88
C ALA A 25 -17.24 6.04 0.42
N SER A 26 -17.09 4.74 0.60
CA SER A 26 -15.86 4.02 0.24
C SER A 26 -15.79 3.66 -1.24
N ASP A 27 -16.93 3.38 -1.87
CA ASP A 27 -16.97 2.93 -3.24
C ASP A 27 -18.18 3.56 -3.99
N LEU A 28 -18.05 3.72 -5.32
CA LEU A 28 -19.12 4.08 -6.25
C LEU A 28 -19.25 2.97 -7.29
N HIS A 29 -20.46 2.53 -7.57
CA HIS A 29 -20.77 1.52 -8.57
C HIS A 29 -21.72 2.08 -9.61
N LEU A 30 -21.37 1.93 -10.89
CA LEU A 30 -22.21 2.29 -12.03
C LEU A 30 -22.49 1.04 -12.85
N THR A 31 -23.77 0.70 -13.05
CA THR A 31 -24.19 -0.48 -13.79
C THR A 31 -25.53 -0.22 -14.49
N LEU A 32 -25.78 -0.96 -15.58
CA LEU A 32 -27.01 -0.83 -16.38
C LEU A 32 -28.26 -1.14 -15.56
N GLY A 33 -29.30 -0.30 -15.70
CA GLY A 33 -30.62 -0.51 -15.11
C GLY A 33 -30.68 -0.34 -13.58
N ARG A 34 -29.73 0.38 -13.02
CA ARG A 34 -29.73 0.82 -11.62
C ARG A 34 -29.23 2.26 -11.54
N PRO A 35 -29.71 3.03 -10.55
CA PRO A 35 -29.11 4.34 -10.28
C PRO A 35 -27.67 4.18 -9.80
N PRO A 36 -26.83 5.23 -9.86
CA PRO A 36 -25.52 5.20 -9.24
C PRO A 36 -25.60 4.77 -7.77
N MET A 37 -24.81 3.76 -7.39
CA MET A 37 -24.82 3.19 -6.06
C MET A 37 -23.53 3.52 -5.33
N VAL A 38 -23.62 3.91 -4.07
CA VAL A 38 -22.44 4.13 -3.20
C VAL A 38 -22.43 3.16 -2.04
N ARG A 39 -21.22 2.82 -1.57
CA ARG A 39 -21.03 2.01 -0.38
C ARG A 39 -20.79 2.91 0.82
N LEU A 40 -21.75 2.95 1.75
CA LEU A 40 -21.69 3.74 2.95
C LEU A 40 -21.79 2.81 4.17
N SER A 41 -20.79 2.85 5.04
CA SER A 41 -20.72 2.01 6.25
C SER A 41 -20.89 0.49 6.01
N GLY A 42 -20.51 0.02 4.80
CA GLY A 42 -20.63 -1.37 4.37
C GLY A 42 -21.84 -1.67 3.48
N ASP A 43 -22.92 -0.90 3.59
CA ASP A 43 -24.15 -1.07 2.80
C ASP A 43 -24.05 -0.38 1.44
N LEU A 44 -24.61 -1.01 0.43
CA LEU A 44 -24.71 -0.47 -0.94
C LEU A 44 -26.07 0.21 -1.12
N ILE A 45 -26.07 1.53 -1.22
CA ILE A 45 -27.27 2.36 -1.30
C ILE A 45 -27.27 3.23 -2.56
N PRO A 46 -28.45 3.55 -3.16
CA PRO A 46 -28.53 4.47 -4.29
C PRO A 46 -28.23 5.91 -3.89
N ILE A 47 -27.65 6.67 -4.81
CA ILE A 47 -27.58 8.13 -4.67
C ILE A 47 -28.98 8.68 -4.89
N GLU A 48 -29.50 9.42 -3.91
CA GLU A 48 -30.84 9.99 -3.96
C GLU A 48 -31.03 10.92 -5.16
N GLY A 49 -32.22 10.86 -5.78
CA GLY A 49 -32.59 11.73 -6.89
C GLY A 49 -31.99 11.35 -8.25
N MET A 50 -31.24 10.24 -8.33
CA MET A 50 -30.67 9.75 -9.57
C MET A 50 -31.57 8.68 -10.20
N SER A 51 -31.65 8.69 -11.54
CA SER A 51 -32.36 7.69 -12.32
C SER A 51 -31.49 6.47 -12.63
N ASP A 52 -32.13 5.39 -13.11
CA ASP A 52 -31.44 4.21 -13.61
C ASP A 52 -30.57 4.59 -14.83
N LEU A 53 -29.34 4.09 -14.85
CA LEU A 53 -28.36 4.36 -15.90
C LEU A 53 -28.64 3.53 -17.15
N GLY A 54 -28.61 4.19 -18.31
CA GLY A 54 -28.64 3.57 -19.63
C GLY A 54 -27.24 3.21 -20.15
N ALA A 55 -27.20 2.37 -21.21
CA ALA A 55 -25.93 1.95 -21.81
C ALA A 55 -25.13 3.11 -22.40
N ILE A 56 -25.78 4.08 -23.05
CA ILE A 56 -25.13 5.25 -23.65
C ILE A 56 -24.47 6.16 -22.59
N GLU A 57 -25.15 6.32 -21.44
CA GLU A 57 -24.64 7.10 -20.32
C GLU A 57 -23.41 6.44 -19.70
N LEU A 58 -23.45 5.11 -19.52
CA LEU A 58 -22.33 4.33 -19.01
C LEU A 58 -21.12 4.41 -19.95
N ASP A 59 -21.32 4.21 -21.26
CA ASP A 59 -20.25 4.27 -22.26
C ASP A 59 -19.61 5.65 -22.28
N ARG A 60 -20.38 6.75 -22.19
CA ARG A 60 -19.93 8.12 -22.14
C ARG A 60 -19.11 8.41 -20.85
N MET A 61 -19.68 8.06 -19.69
CA MET A 61 -19.05 8.32 -18.39
C MET A 61 -17.76 7.51 -18.24
N ILE A 62 -17.83 6.19 -18.49
CA ILE A 62 -16.68 5.28 -18.29
C ILE A 62 -15.60 5.55 -19.34
N GLY A 63 -16.02 5.78 -20.60
CA GLY A 63 -15.09 6.12 -21.68
C GLY A 63 -14.29 7.40 -21.41
N SER A 64 -14.87 8.37 -20.68
CA SER A 64 -14.18 9.61 -20.32
C SER A 64 -12.99 9.42 -19.36
N LEU A 65 -12.90 8.29 -18.69
CA LEU A 65 -11.81 7.93 -17.76
C LEU A 65 -10.65 7.21 -18.44
N MET A 66 -10.84 6.73 -19.67
CA MET A 66 -9.87 5.90 -20.37
C MET A 66 -9.16 6.68 -21.48
N ASP A 67 -7.85 6.66 -21.47
CA ASP A 67 -7.03 7.04 -22.62
C ASP A 67 -7.07 5.95 -23.71
N GLU A 68 -6.36 6.17 -24.82
CA GLU A 68 -6.34 5.24 -25.94
C GLU A 68 -5.78 3.85 -25.56
N ALA A 69 -4.72 3.80 -24.73
CA ALA A 69 -4.10 2.55 -24.29
C ALA A 69 -5.06 1.74 -23.43
N LYS A 70 -5.68 2.38 -22.43
CA LYS A 70 -6.70 1.73 -21.56
C LYS A 70 -7.93 1.27 -22.34
N THR A 71 -8.33 2.05 -23.35
CA THR A 71 -9.46 1.70 -24.24
C THR A 71 -9.11 0.45 -25.07
N GLN A 72 -7.89 0.35 -25.58
CA GLN A 72 -7.42 -0.84 -26.31
C GLN A 72 -7.37 -2.06 -25.38
N GLU A 73 -6.82 -1.90 -24.17
CA GLU A 73 -6.77 -2.96 -23.16
C GLU A 73 -8.18 -3.44 -22.78
N PHE A 74 -9.10 -2.51 -22.50
CA PHE A 74 -10.50 -2.82 -22.18
C PHE A 74 -11.19 -3.58 -23.31
N ASN A 75 -10.96 -3.18 -24.57
CA ASN A 75 -11.56 -3.86 -25.72
C ASN A 75 -11.00 -5.28 -25.92
N HIS A 76 -9.74 -5.50 -25.56
CA HIS A 76 -9.10 -6.81 -25.67
C HIS A 76 -9.49 -7.73 -24.50
N ASN A 77 -9.40 -7.23 -23.27
CA ASN A 77 -9.54 -8.03 -22.03
C ASN A 77 -10.97 -7.99 -21.46
N HIS A 78 -11.86 -7.11 -21.97
CA HIS A 78 -13.20 -6.83 -21.46
C HIS A 78 -13.22 -6.28 -20.03
N GLN A 79 -12.05 -5.89 -19.51
CA GLN A 79 -11.85 -5.22 -18.23
C GLN A 79 -10.53 -4.47 -18.23
N VAL A 80 -10.43 -3.43 -17.39
CA VAL A 80 -9.18 -2.70 -17.14
C VAL A 80 -9.19 -2.10 -15.75
N ASP A 81 -8.08 -2.24 -15.02
CA ASP A 81 -7.83 -1.59 -13.74
C ASP A 81 -6.94 -0.38 -13.94
N PHE A 82 -7.29 0.73 -13.29
CA PHE A 82 -6.48 1.95 -13.34
C PHE A 82 -6.78 2.86 -12.15
N SER A 83 -5.86 3.81 -11.90
CA SER A 83 -6.06 4.86 -10.91
C SER A 83 -6.07 6.23 -11.58
N PHE A 84 -6.80 7.18 -11.00
CA PHE A 84 -6.80 8.57 -11.45
C PHE A 84 -7.08 9.52 -10.28
N GLY A 85 -6.67 10.79 -10.45
CA GLY A 85 -6.90 11.83 -9.46
C GLY A 85 -7.74 12.97 -10.01
N ILE A 86 -8.58 13.56 -9.16
CA ILE A 86 -9.32 14.79 -9.46
C ILE A 86 -8.86 15.87 -8.49
N ASN A 87 -8.37 16.99 -9.03
CA ASN A 87 -7.90 18.10 -8.21
C ASN A 87 -8.97 18.60 -7.26
N GLY A 88 -8.63 18.68 -5.97
CA GLY A 88 -9.54 19.17 -4.93
C GLY A 88 -10.64 18.17 -4.54
N VAL A 89 -10.63 16.94 -5.09
CA VAL A 89 -11.61 15.90 -4.75
C VAL A 89 -10.92 14.68 -4.14
N GLY A 90 -10.01 14.04 -4.88
CA GLY A 90 -9.37 12.83 -4.42
C GLY A 90 -8.74 11.96 -5.50
N ARG A 91 -8.16 10.86 -5.07
CA ARG A 91 -7.69 9.77 -5.93
C ARG A 91 -8.68 8.62 -5.87
N PHE A 92 -8.83 7.95 -6.99
CA PHE A 92 -9.76 6.84 -7.17
C PHE A 92 -9.04 5.66 -7.81
N ARG A 93 -9.40 4.45 -7.39
CA ARG A 93 -9.07 3.20 -8.09
C ARG A 93 -10.32 2.75 -8.83
N ALA A 94 -10.18 2.50 -10.11
CA ALA A 94 -11.26 2.12 -11.01
C ALA A 94 -11.03 0.71 -11.56
N ASN A 95 -12.06 -0.10 -11.56
CA ASN A 95 -12.18 -1.29 -12.40
C ASN A 95 -13.34 -1.07 -13.36
N ALA A 96 -13.03 -0.89 -14.63
CA ALA A 96 -14.03 -0.88 -15.70
C ALA A 96 -14.15 -2.29 -16.29
N PHE A 97 -15.35 -2.81 -16.46
CA PHE A 97 -15.58 -4.17 -16.95
C PHE A 97 -16.85 -4.28 -17.78
N ARG A 98 -16.97 -5.34 -18.58
CA ARG A 98 -18.20 -5.66 -19.33
C ARG A 98 -19.10 -6.57 -18.52
N GLN A 99 -20.40 -6.23 -18.51
CA GLN A 99 -21.47 -7.01 -17.90
C GLN A 99 -22.68 -7.03 -18.85
N ARG A 100 -23.06 -8.22 -19.33
CA ARG A 100 -24.17 -8.42 -20.29
C ARG A 100 -24.06 -7.53 -21.55
N GLY A 101 -22.85 -7.37 -22.07
CA GLY A 101 -22.56 -6.56 -23.25
C GLY A 101 -22.41 -5.06 -23.01
N CYS A 102 -22.74 -4.54 -21.83
CA CYS A 102 -22.61 -3.14 -21.46
C CYS A 102 -21.40 -2.90 -20.58
N MET A 103 -20.91 -1.67 -20.55
CA MET A 103 -19.88 -1.23 -19.59
C MET A 103 -20.47 -1.14 -18.18
N ALA A 104 -19.66 -1.45 -17.19
CA ALA A 104 -19.91 -1.22 -15.78
C ALA A 104 -18.62 -0.72 -15.12
N LEU A 105 -18.75 -0.03 -13.98
CA LEU A 105 -17.64 0.57 -13.27
C LEU A 105 -17.77 0.34 -11.78
N ALA A 106 -16.68 -0.12 -11.15
CA ALA A 106 -16.51 -0.12 -9.73
C ALA A 106 -15.37 0.84 -9.39
N LEU A 107 -15.65 1.83 -8.58
CA LEU A 107 -14.67 2.84 -8.13
C LEU A 107 -14.50 2.74 -6.63
N ARG A 108 -13.26 2.79 -6.17
CA ARG A 108 -12.90 2.93 -4.77
C ARG A 108 -12.26 4.29 -4.51
N VAL A 109 -12.73 4.98 -3.50
CA VAL A 109 -12.12 6.22 -3.03
C VAL A 109 -10.83 5.89 -2.28
N VAL A 110 -9.71 6.46 -2.69
CA VAL A 110 -8.44 6.37 -1.96
C VAL A 110 -8.47 7.39 -0.82
N PRO A 111 -8.30 6.98 0.44
CA PRO A 111 -8.36 7.89 1.58
C PRO A 111 -7.32 9.00 1.51
N HIS A 112 -7.72 10.23 1.78
CA HIS A 112 -6.81 11.37 1.93
C HIS A 112 -6.31 11.56 3.36
N ARG A 113 -7.13 11.15 4.34
CA ARG A 113 -6.77 11.30 5.74
C ARG A 113 -5.89 10.12 6.13
N ILE A 114 -4.68 10.44 6.56
CA ILE A 114 -3.77 9.50 7.20
C ILE A 114 -3.90 9.71 8.71
N SER A 115 -4.42 8.71 9.40
CA SER A 115 -4.49 8.73 10.86
C SER A 115 -3.09 8.61 11.47
N PRO A 116 -2.73 9.42 12.47
CA PRO A 116 -1.46 9.29 13.17
C PRO A 116 -1.36 7.95 13.93
N LEU A 117 -0.13 7.52 14.23
CA LEU A 117 0.14 6.23 14.88
C LEU A 117 -0.60 6.08 16.22
N ASP A 118 -0.75 7.17 16.98
CA ASP A 118 -1.45 7.17 18.28
C ASP A 118 -2.96 6.88 18.12
N GLU A 119 -3.61 7.45 17.09
CA GLU A 119 -5.02 7.16 16.77
C GLU A 119 -5.21 5.70 16.34
N LEU A 120 -4.20 5.09 15.72
CA LEU A 120 -4.21 3.68 15.30
C LEU A 120 -3.94 2.71 16.45
N GLY A 121 -3.57 3.23 17.64
CA GLY A 121 -3.11 2.39 18.75
C GLY A 121 -1.82 1.63 18.45
N ALA A 122 -0.97 2.19 17.59
CA ALA A 122 0.26 1.53 17.19
C ALA A 122 1.27 1.45 18.35
N PRO A 123 2.03 0.34 18.48
CA PRO A 123 2.98 0.17 19.56
C PRO A 123 4.15 1.17 19.46
N ALA A 124 4.76 1.50 20.60
CA ALA A 124 5.94 2.38 20.65
C ALA A 124 7.12 1.88 19.77
N ALA A 125 7.16 0.59 19.46
CA ALA A 125 8.09 0.00 18.52
C ALA A 125 8.02 0.69 17.14
N CYS A 126 6.83 1.04 16.64
CA CYS A 126 6.68 1.75 15.38
C CYS A 126 7.47 3.07 15.42
N SER A 127 7.26 3.91 16.45
CA SER A 127 7.97 5.19 16.59
C SER A 127 9.49 5.02 16.74
N LYS A 128 9.96 3.95 17.42
CA LYS A 128 11.39 3.64 17.52
C LYS A 128 12.00 3.33 16.15
N LEU A 129 11.29 2.53 15.32
CA LEU A 129 11.77 2.13 14.00
C LEU A 129 11.86 3.30 13.01
N LEU A 130 11.06 4.36 13.16
CA LEU A 130 11.14 5.58 12.34
C LEU A 130 12.46 6.33 12.48
N ASN A 131 13.16 6.15 13.62
CA ASN A 131 14.42 6.80 13.91
C ASN A 131 15.64 6.00 13.48
N ALA A 132 15.44 4.82 12.89
CA ALA A 132 16.56 4.04 12.35
C ALA A 132 17.25 4.85 11.23
N PRO A 133 18.59 4.89 11.21
CA PRO A 133 19.31 5.62 10.16
C PRO A 133 19.21 4.93 8.80
N TYR A 134 19.18 3.60 8.78
CA TYR A 134 19.06 2.75 7.62
C TYR A 134 18.61 1.35 8.06
N GLY A 135 18.29 0.50 7.10
CA GLY A 135 17.94 -0.89 7.33
C GLY A 135 16.52 -1.21 6.87
N LEU A 136 16.09 -2.44 7.12
CA LEU A 136 14.81 -2.97 6.70
C LEU A 136 13.81 -3.01 7.86
N VAL A 137 12.64 -2.45 7.66
CA VAL A 137 11.49 -2.55 8.56
C VAL A 137 10.36 -3.27 7.83
N LEU A 138 9.85 -4.34 8.41
CA LEU A 138 8.76 -5.11 7.83
C LEU A 138 7.45 -4.87 8.58
N VAL A 139 6.36 -4.69 7.82
CA VAL A 139 5.00 -4.74 8.36
C VAL A 139 4.28 -5.92 7.73
N VAL A 140 3.93 -6.90 8.55
CA VAL A 140 3.41 -8.19 8.09
C VAL A 140 2.02 -8.46 8.64
N GLY A 141 1.26 -9.31 7.96
CA GLY A 141 -0.10 -9.68 8.35
C GLY A 141 -0.93 -10.07 7.13
N PRO A 142 -2.09 -10.73 7.32
CA PRO A 142 -2.97 -11.12 6.23
C PRO A 142 -3.51 -9.91 5.46
N THR A 143 -4.08 -10.17 4.27
CA THR A 143 -4.79 -9.13 3.51
C THR A 143 -5.90 -8.51 4.35
N GLY A 144 -6.01 -7.18 4.32
CA GLY A 144 -7.00 -6.46 5.11
C GLY A 144 -6.68 -6.29 6.60
N SER A 145 -5.45 -6.60 7.04
CA SER A 145 -5.02 -6.41 8.43
C SER A 145 -4.64 -4.96 8.78
N GLY A 146 -4.68 -4.02 7.82
CA GLY A 146 -4.37 -2.62 8.02
C GLY A 146 -2.89 -2.24 7.86
N LYS A 147 -2.07 -3.10 7.23
CA LYS A 147 -0.63 -2.83 6.97
C LYS A 147 -0.39 -1.49 6.27
N SER A 148 -1.10 -1.25 5.16
CA SER A 148 -0.98 -0.01 4.39
C SER A 148 -1.33 1.22 5.22
N THR A 149 -2.33 1.12 6.09
CA THR A 149 -2.73 2.21 7.01
C THR A 149 -1.62 2.53 8.01
N THR A 150 -1.03 1.50 8.61
CA THR A 150 0.08 1.65 9.57
C THR A 150 1.32 2.20 8.87
N LEU A 151 1.68 1.68 7.69
CA LEU A 151 2.80 2.20 6.89
C LEU A 151 2.58 3.64 6.46
N ALA A 152 1.37 4.00 6.01
CA ALA A 152 1.04 5.38 5.67
C ALA A 152 1.24 6.31 6.87
N ALA A 153 0.79 5.90 8.07
CA ALA A 153 1.02 6.66 9.30
C ALA A 153 2.50 6.79 9.64
N MET A 154 3.29 5.72 9.46
CA MET A 154 4.75 5.74 9.67
C MET A 154 5.45 6.69 8.70
N ILE A 155 5.14 6.59 7.42
CA ILE A 155 5.70 7.48 6.38
C ILE A 155 5.26 8.93 6.61
N ASP A 156 4.00 9.17 6.98
CA ASP A 156 3.51 10.51 7.28
C ASP A 156 4.20 11.13 8.50
N GLN A 157 4.53 10.34 9.51
CA GLN A 157 5.32 10.77 10.67
C GLN A 157 6.75 11.18 10.23
N ILE A 158 7.43 10.36 9.43
CA ILE A 158 8.76 10.70 8.85
C ILE A 158 8.65 12.00 8.04
N ASN A 159 7.63 12.12 7.18
CA ASN A 159 7.39 13.28 6.34
C ASN A 159 7.18 14.59 7.16
N ARG A 160 6.63 14.48 8.37
CA ARG A 160 6.49 15.62 9.31
C ARG A 160 7.77 15.96 10.03
N ASP A 161 8.54 14.96 10.43
CA ASP A 161 9.63 15.13 11.39
C ASP A 161 11.00 15.31 10.73
N ARG A 162 11.22 14.73 9.54
CA ARG A 162 12.50 14.68 8.85
C ARG A 162 12.48 15.49 7.55
N ALA A 163 13.60 16.16 7.26
CA ALA A 163 13.87 16.78 5.97
C ALA A 163 14.65 15.77 5.11
N CYS A 164 13.94 14.92 4.37
CA CYS A 164 14.54 13.84 3.60
C CYS A 164 13.72 13.56 2.32
N HIS A 165 14.26 12.74 1.43
CA HIS A 165 13.55 12.23 0.26
C HIS A 165 12.92 10.89 0.58
N ILE A 166 11.60 10.80 0.46
CA ILE A 166 10.82 9.58 0.62
C ILE A 166 10.35 9.14 -0.77
N LEU A 167 10.71 7.94 -1.16
CA LEU A 167 10.25 7.29 -2.38
C LEU A 167 9.32 6.13 -2.04
N THR A 168 8.13 6.07 -2.66
CA THR A 168 7.27 4.89 -2.54
C THR A 168 7.10 4.21 -3.89
N ILE A 169 7.02 2.88 -3.88
CA ILE A 169 6.72 2.04 -5.05
C ILE A 169 5.58 1.12 -4.62
N GLU A 170 4.40 1.30 -5.20
CA GLU A 170 3.15 0.71 -4.73
C GLU A 170 2.34 0.12 -5.89
N ASP A 171 1.48 -0.88 -5.61
CA ASP A 171 0.61 -1.55 -6.59
C ASP A 171 -0.78 -1.82 -6.00
N PRO A 172 -1.67 -0.81 -6.10
CA PRO A 172 -1.45 0.60 -6.41
C PRO A 172 -1.21 1.46 -5.15
N VAL A 173 -1.08 2.79 -5.33
CA VAL A 173 -1.00 3.76 -4.22
C VAL A 173 -2.26 3.71 -3.37
N GLU A 174 -2.11 3.37 -2.07
CA GLU A 174 -3.22 3.23 -1.12
C GLU A 174 -3.52 4.52 -0.34
N PHE A 175 -2.54 5.39 -0.15
CA PHE A 175 -2.68 6.69 0.51
C PHE A 175 -1.85 7.75 -0.21
N VAL A 176 -2.41 8.94 -0.38
CA VAL A 176 -1.68 10.04 -1.01
C VAL A 176 -1.02 10.91 0.05
N HIS A 177 0.30 11.03 -0.03
CA HIS A 177 1.09 11.89 0.83
C HIS A 177 1.30 13.26 0.20
N THR A 178 1.02 14.33 0.94
CA THR A 178 1.44 15.67 0.56
C THR A 178 2.86 15.94 1.07
N HIS A 179 3.66 16.70 0.33
CA HIS A 179 4.96 17.15 0.84
C HIS A 179 4.77 17.97 2.11
N LYS A 180 5.52 17.66 3.16
CA LYS A 180 5.55 18.42 4.41
C LYS A 180 6.98 18.93 4.63
N ARG A 181 7.71 18.28 5.51
CA ARG A 181 9.13 18.56 5.71
C ARG A 181 10.01 17.76 4.76
N SER A 182 9.52 16.60 4.31
CA SER A 182 10.18 15.76 3.32
C SER A 182 9.65 16.02 1.91
N LEU A 183 10.46 15.67 0.91
CA LEU A 183 10.02 15.45 -0.45
C LEU A 183 9.46 14.03 -0.55
N VAL A 184 8.22 13.85 -1.02
CA VAL A 184 7.61 12.52 -1.17
C VAL A 184 7.30 12.27 -2.63
N ASN A 185 7.92 11.27 -3.23
CA ASN A 185 7.63 10.80 -4.58
C ASN A 185 6.98 9.42 -4.49
N GLN A 186 5.72 9.32 -4.95
CA GLN A 186 4.98 8.07 -4.98
C GLN A 186 4.89 7.57 -6.42
N ARG A 187 5.32 6.33 -6.66
CA ARG A 187 5.33 5.69 -7.98
C ARG A 187 4.43 4.47 -7.96
N GLU A 188 3.45 4.46 -8.85
CA GLU A 188 2.50 3.36 -8.99
C GLU A 188 2.95 2.40 -10.10
N VAL A 189 2.96 1.10 -9.80
CA VAL A 189 3.23 0.05 -10.79
C VAL A 189 2.13 0.06 -11.85
N GLY A 190 2.54 -0.07 -13.12
CA GLY A 190 1.64 0.00 -14.27
C GLY A 190 1.32 1.43 -14.74
N THR A 191 1.61 2.45 -13.93
CA THR A 191 1.38 3.87 -14.29
C THR A 191 2.69 4.65 -14.37
N ASP A 192 3.51 4.60 -13.31
CA ASP A 192 4.73 5.38 -13.17
C ASP A 192 6.00 4.51 -13.34
N VAL A 193 5.86 3.22 -13.09
CA VAL A 193 6.90 2.19 -13.30
C VAL A 193 6.25 0.93 -13.86
N ASN A 194 7.00 0.14 -14.64
CA ASN A 194 6.43 -1.08 -15.20
C ASN A 194 6.30 -2.20 -14.16
N THR A 195 7.30 -2.36 -13.28
CA THR A 195 7.36 -3.41 -12.26
C THR A 195 7.95 -2.87 -10.96
N PHE A 196 7.77 -3.59 -9.85
CA PHE A 196 8.46 -3.30 -8.61
C PHE A 196 9.98 -3.32 -8.78
N GLU A 197 10.51 -4.28 -9.53
CA GLU A 197 11.94 -4.41 -9.82
C GLU A 197 12.49 -3.18 -10.53
N ASP A 198 11.83 -2.70 -11.59
CA ASP A 198 12.22 -1.49 -12.32
C ASP A 198 12.25 -0.26 -11.42
N GLY A 199 11.22 -0.12 -10.58
CA GLY A 199 11.13 0.95 -9.59
C GLY A 199 12.27 0.91 -8.58
N LEU A 200 12.55 -0.26 -8.00
CA LEU A 200 13.65 -0.44 -7.05
C LEU A 200 15.03 -0.24 -7.67
N ARG A 201 15.25 -0.72 -8.93
CA ARG A 201 16.50 -0.47 -9.65
C ARG A 201 16.72 1.01 -9.95
N SER A 202 15.66 1.76 -10.24
CA SER A 202 15.76 3.20 -10.47
C SER A 202 15.97 3.97 -9.17
N ALA A 203 15.43 3.51 -8.04
CA ALA A 203 15.60 4.10 -6.72
C ALA A 203 17.07 4.35 -6.35
N LEU A 204 17.99 3.44 -6.74
CA LEU A 204 19.44 3.60 -6.55
C LEU A 204 20.03 4.88 -7.19
N ARG A 205 19.31 5.56 -8.08
CA ARG A 205 19.73 6.78 -8.80
C ARG A 205 18.85 7.99 -8.50
N GLU A 206 17.85 7.83 -7.63
CA GLU A 206 16.88 8.85 -7.28
C GLU A 206 17.19 9.55 -5.94
N ASP A 207 18.28 9.15 -5.29
CA ASP A 207 18.78 9.69 -4.00
C ASP A 207 17.72 9.68 -2.87
N PRO A 208 17.01 8.56 -2.63
CA PRO A 208 16.05 8.48 -1.53
C PRO A 208 16.77 8.17 -0.21
N ASP A 209 16.32 8.81 0.88
CA ASP A 209 16.73 8.44 2.24
C ASP A 209 15.83 7.32 2.79
N VAL A 210 14.54 7.36 2.41
CA VAL A 210 13.51 6.44 2.87
C VAL A 210 12.77 5.86 1.68
N ILE A 211 12.61 4.54 1.67
CA ILE A 211 11.91 3.82 0.60
C ILE A 211 10.75 3.03 1.21
N LEU A 212 9.54 3.16 0.64
CA LEU A 212 8.42 2.27 0.90
C LEU A 212 8.20 1.36 -0.30
N LEU A 213 8.31 0.07 -0.10
CA LEU A 213 7.90 -0.96 -1.05
C LEU A 213 6.55 -1.54 -0.63
N GLY A 214 5.54 -1.39 -1.46
CA GLY A 214 4.18 -1.86 -1.17
C GLY A 214 4.15 -3.33 -0.79
N GLU A 215 4.85 -4.20 -1.53
CA GLU A 215 4.94 -5.63 -1.23
C GLU A 215 6.20 -6.27 -1.81
N MET A 216 6.81 -7.20 -1.06
CA MET A 216 7.89 -8.08 -1.53
C MET A 216 7.31 -9.42 -1.98
N ARG A 217 7.17 -9.62 -3.30
CA ARG A 217 6.53 -10.84 -3.87
C ARG A 217 7.53 -11.86 -4.40
N ASP A 218 8.59 -11.41 -5.01
CA ASP A 218 9.52 -12.21 -5.81
C ASP A 218 10.97 -12.07 -5.33
N LEU A 219 11.82 -12.95 -5.83
CA LEU A 219 13.23 -13.04 -5.48
C LEU A 219 13.99 -11.75 -5.79
N GLU A 220 13.73 -11.16 -6.96
CA GLU A 220 14.43 -9.97 -7.45
C GLU A 220 14.10 -8.76 -6.58
N SER A 221 12.83 -8.52 -6.29
CA SER A 221 12.38 -7.44 -5.41
C SER A 221 12.96 -7.58 -4.00
N ILE A 222 13.01 -8.80 -3.45
CA ILE A 222 13.60 -9.06 -2.14
C ILE A 222 15.11 -8.78 -2.16
N ALA A 223 15.84 -9.26 -3.18
CA ALA A 223 17.29 -9.07 -3.27
C ALA A 223 17.68 -7.59 -3.37
N ILE A 224 16.95 -6.80 -4.19
CA ILE A 224 17.21 -5.37 -4.33
C ILE A 224 16.86 -4.64 -3.02
N THR A 225 15.74 -5.00 -2.38
CA THR A 225 15.32 -4.43 -1.09
C THR A 225 16.38 -4.63 0.00
N LEU A 226 16.93 -5.84 0.11
CA LEU A 226 18.03 -6.13 1.05
C LEU A 226 19.27 -5.30 0.73
N THR A 227 19.62 -5.17 -0.55
CA THR A 227 20.76 -4.35 -0.99
C THR A 227 20.56 -2.87 -0.63
N LEU A 228 19.38 -2.30 -0.87
CA LEU A 228 19.06 -0.93 -0.50
C LEU A 228 19.17 -0.71 1.02
N ALA A 229 18.64 -1.65 1.81
CA ALA A 229 18.72 -1.60 3.27
C ALA A 229 20.17 -1.69 3.81
N GLU A 230 21.06 -2.42 3.13
CA GLU A 230 22.47 -2.51 3.47
C GLU A 230 23.27 -1.27 3.05
N THR A 231 22.87 -0.61 1.97
CA THR A 231 23.60 0.52 1.38
C THR A 231 23.21 1.89 1.93
N GLY A 232 22.50 1.94 3.06
CA GLY A 232 22.27 3.17 3.79
C GLY A 232 20.85 3.73 3.73
N HIS A 233 19.91 3.07 3.04
CA HIS A 233 18.52 3.49 2.95
C HIS A 233 17.67 2.88 4.06
N LEU A 234 16.72 3.63 4.60
CA LEU A 234 15.68 3.09 5.49
C LEU A 234 14.53 2.57 4.63
N VAL A 235 14.38 1.25 4.58
CA VAL A 235 13.39 0.59 3.71
C VAL A 235 12.25 0.01 4.53
N PHE A 236 11.03 0.39 4.21
CA PHE A 236 9.79 -0.20 4.70
C PHE A 236 9.20 -1.11 3.65
N ALA A 237 8.78 -2.31 4.03
CA ALA A 237 8.16 -3.24 3.10
C ALA A 237 7.09 -4.10 3.76
N THR A 238 6.19 -4.71 2.94
CA THR A 238 5.18 -5.64 3.46
C THR A 238 5.37 -7.06 2.98
N LEU A 239 4.87 -7.99 3.80
CA LEU A 239 4.66 -9.39 3.45
C LEU A 239 3.28 -9.87 3.95
N HIS A 240 2.69 -10.86 3.27
CA HIS A 240 1.42 -11.48 3.63
C HIS A 240 1.63 -12.71 4.52
N THR A 241 2.46 -12.60 5.55
CA THR A 241 2.72 -13.67 6.54
C THR A 241 2.04 -13.34 7.86
N ASN A 242 1.77 -14.35 8.67
CA ASN A 242 0.98 -14.16 9.89
C ASN A 242 1.78 -13.67 11.10
N ASP A 243 3.10 -13.91 11.13
CA ASP A 243 4.00 -13.55 12.22
C ASP A 243 5.42 -13.28 11.71
N ALA A 244 6.27 -12.75 12.60
CA ALA A 244 7.65 -12.42 12.29
C ALA A 244 8.49 -13.63 11.85
N SER A 245 8.31 -14.80 12.47
CA SER A 245 9.06 -16.02 12.12
C SER A 245 8.77 -16.45 10.68
N GLN A 246 7.47 -16.48 10.30
CA GLN A 246 7.07 -16.84 8.95
C GLN A 246 7.55 -15.81 7.90
N ALA A 247 7.64 -14.53 8.28
CA ALA A 247 8.17 -13.49 7.39
C ALA A 247 9.64 -13.74 7.06
N LEU A 248 10.43 -14.06 8.07
CA LEU A 248 11.84 -14.37 7.92
C LEU A 248 12.07 -15.63 7.08
N ASP A 249 11.34 -16.71 7.38
CA ASP A 249 11.38 -17.94 6.59
C ASP A 249 11.00 -17.67 5.13
N ARG A 250 9.94 -16.90 4.88
CA ARG A 250 9.47 -16.56 3.53
C ARG A 250 10.52 -15.83 2.73
N ILE A 251 11.24 -14.87 3.33
CA ILE A 251 12.32 -14.12 2.66
C ILE A 251 13.46 -15.06 2.27
N VAL A 252 13.88 -15.95 3.17
CA VAL A 252 15.01 -16.86 2.93
C VAL A 252 14.64 -17.97 1.92
N ASP A 253 13.43 -18.51 2.02
CA ASP A 253 12.99 -19.68 1.22
C ASP A 253 12.77 -19.36 -0.27
N VAL A 254 12.57 -18.11 -0.62
CA VAL A 254 12.50 -17.68 -2.03
C VAL A 254 13.82 -17.91 -2.77
N PHE A 255 14.96 -17.91 -2.05
CA PHE A 255 16.27 -18.07 -2.65
C PHE A 255 16.67 -19.53 -2.79
N PRO A 256 17.46 -19.86 -3.84
CA PRO A 256 18.11 -21.19 -3.96
C PRO A 256 18.92 -21.53 -2.71
N ALA A 257 19.02 -22.82 -2.39
CA ALA A 257 19.68 -23.30 -1.17
C ALA A 257 21.10 -22.76 -0.96
N GLU A 258 21.84 -22.61 -2.05
CA GLU A 258 23.23 -22.15 -2.06
C GLU A 258 23.39 -20.68 -1.67
N ARG A 259 22.31 -19.90 -1.72
CA ARG A 259 22.31 -18.47 -1.39
C ARG A 259 21.70 -18.16 -0.03
N ARG A 260 21.02 -19.13 0.61
CA ARG A 260 20.24 -18.90 1.84
C ARG A 260 21.09 -18.39 2.98
N ASP A 261 22.27 -18.96 3.19
CA ASP A 261 23.19 -18.52 4.27
C ASP A 261 23.61 -17.07 4.06
N GLN A 262 23.89 -16.67 2.82
CA GLN A 262 24.23 -15.28 2.50
C GLN A 262 23.05 -14.34 2.81
N ILE A 263 21.84 -14.73 2.42
CA ILE A 263 20.63 -13.92 2.68
C ILE A 263 20.34 -13.80 4.17
N GLN A 264 20.55 -14.86 4.96
CA GLN A 264 20.43 -14.81 6.42
C GLN A 264 21.42 -13.81 7.04
N ILE A 265 22.67 -13.78 6.56
CA ILE A 265 23.66 -12.82 7.00
C ILE A 265 23.26 -11.39 6.63
N GLN A 266 22.82 -11.15 5.40
CA GLN A 266 22.33 -9.84 4.95
C GLN A 266 21.13 -9.37 5.78
N LEU A 267 20.17 -10.26 6.01
CA LEU A 267 19.00 -9.97 6.82
C LEU A 267 19.37 -9.66 8.28
N ALA A 268 20.31 -10.42 8.86
CA ALA A 268 20.82 -10.16 10.19
C ALA A 268 21.56 -8.82 10.30
N GLY A 269 22.17 -8.33 9.20
CA GLY A 269 22.85 -7.04 9.15
C GLY A 269 21.91 -5.87 8.97
N SER A 270 20.89 -6.02 8.13
CA SER A 270 20.02 -4.92 7.69
C SER A 270 18.69 -4.81 8.43
N LEU A 271 18.11 -5.90 8.94
CA LEU A 271 16.80 -5.87 9.61
C LEU A 271 16.83 -5.03 10.89
N GLN A 272 15.85 -4.12 11.04
CA GLN A 272 15.65 -3.28 12.24
C GLN A 272 14.47 -3.77 13.09
N GLY A 273 13.40 -4.24 12.46
CA GLY A 273 12.25 -4.77 13.17
C GLY A 273 11.16 -5.29 12.25
N ILE A 274 10.24 -6.04 12.86
CA ILE A 274 9.03 -6.56 12.19
C ILE A 274 7.83 -6.22 13.05
N ILE A 275 6.82 -5.60 12.45
CA ILE A 275 5.51 -5.34 13.05
C ILE A 275 4.52 -6.32 12.43
N SER A 276 4.04 -7.26 13.21
CA SER A 276 2.97 -8.19 12.81
C SER A 276 1.62 -7.61 13.24
N GLN A 277 0.64 -7.59 12.32
CA GLN A 277 -0.62 -6.89 12.54
C GLN A 277 -1.83 -7.72 12.14
N ARG A 278 -2.87 -7.68 12.98
CA ARG A 278 -4.20 -8.24 12.70
C ARG A 278 -5.28 -7.26 13.12
N LEU A 279 -6.40 -7.24 12.40
CA LEU A 279 -7.61 -6.53 12.83
C LEU A 279 -8.53 -7.50 13.54
N ILE A 280 -8.96 -7.12 14.73
CA ILE A 280 -9.94 -7.86 15.55
C ILE A 280 -11.19 -7.02 15.75
N PRO A 281 -12.40 -7.64 15.90
CA PRO A 281 -13.61 -6.89 16.23
C PRO A 281 -13.46 -6.12 17.54
N SER A 282 -13.96 -4.87 17.57
CA SER A 282 -14.03 -4.06 18.79
C SER A 282 -15.36 -4.25 19.48
N GLU A 283 -15.39 -4.25 20.81
CA GLU A 283 -16.62 -4.28 21.61
C GLU A 283 -17.50 -3.04 21.39
N HIS A 284 -16.90 -1.94 20.96
CA HIS A 284 -17.59 -0.69 20.66
C HIS A 284 -17.99 -0.54 19.18
N GLY A 285 -17.92 -1.63 18.42
CA GLY A 285 -18.15 -1.65 16.96
C GLY A 285 -16.88 -1.33 16.17
N GLY A 286 -16.87 -1.71 14.91
CA GLY A 286 -15.70 -1.58 14.03
C GLY A 286 -14.61 -2.61 14.33
N ARG A 287 -13.34 -2.25 14.01
CA ARG A 287 -12.16 -3.13 14.18
C ARG A 287 -11.03 -2.34 14.80
N VAL A 288 -10.24 -3.00 15.64
CA VAL A 288 -9.00 -2.48 16.22
C VAL A 288 -7.82 -3.33 15.78
N ALA A 289 -6.65 -2.72 15.66
CA ALA A 289 -5.44 -3.44 15.31
C ALA A 289 -4.80 -4.06 16.57
N ALA A 290 -4.49 -5.35 16.48
CA ALA A 290 -3.62 -6.05 17.41
C ALA A 290 -2.23 -6.19 16.78
N TYR A 291 -1.20 -5.89 17.56
CA TYR A 291 0.18 -5.83 17.11
C TYR A 291 1.07 -6.80 17.89
N GLU A 292 2.05 -7.36 17.20
CA GLU A 292 3.23 -8.02 17.76
C GLU A 292 4.44 -7.34 17.14
N ALA A 293 5.42 -6.96 17.94
CA ALA A 293 6.63 -6.31 17.45
C ALA A 293 7.85 -7.15 17.75
N LEU A 294 8.70 -7.40 16.75
CA LEU A 294 10.05 -7.92 16.91
C LEU A 294 11.03 -6.77 16.70
N MET A 295 11.73 -6.38 17.76
CA MET A 295 12.85 -5.43 17.69
C MET A 295 14.16 -6.19 17.54
N VAL A 296 15.01 -5.76 16.60
CA VAL A 296 16.23 -6.51 16.30
C VAL A 296 17.36 -6.11 17.24
N ASN A 297 17.68 -7.01 18.16
CA ASN A 297 18.83 -6.96 19.05
C ASN A 297 19.88 -8.02 18.66
N ASP A 298 20.98 -8.13 19.40
CA ASP A 298 22.06 -9.09 19.11
C ASP A 298 21.59 -10.55 19.17
N ALA A 299 20.64 -10.87 20.05
CA ALA A 299 20.07 -12.22 20.13
C ALA A 299 19.30 -12.56 18.85
N VAL A 300 18.45 -11.64 18.34
CA VAL A 300 17.74 -11.80 17.07
C VAL A 300 18.72 -11.94 15.90
N ARG A 301 19.77 -11.11 15.85
CA ARG A 301 20.80 -11.19 14.78
C ARG A 301 21.50 -12.56 14.79
N ASN A 302 21.81 -13.11 15.94
CA ASN A 302 22.45 -14.41 16.05
C ASN A 302 21.51 -15.53 15.60
N LEU A 303 20.24 -15.50 16.02
CA LEU A 303 19.23 -16.47 15.58
C LEU A 303 19.00 -16.44 14.06
N LEU A 304 19.03 -15.25 13.44
CA LEU A 304 18.96 -15.09 12.00
C LEU A 304 20.15 -15.76 11.29
N ARG A 305 21.38 -15.50 11.74
CA ARG A 305 22.60 -16.09 11.15
C ARG A 305 22.62 -17.62 11.26
N GLU A 306 22.01 -18.16 12.33
CA GLU A 306 21.92 -19.60 12.55
C GLU A 306 20.69 -20.26 11.92
N GLY A 307 19.82 -19.50 11.23
CA GLY A 307 18.58 -20.00 10.65
C GLY A 307 17.55 -20.48 11.68
N LYS A 308 17.64 -20.01 12.93
CA LYS A 308 16.78 -20.45 14.04
C LYS A 308 15.55 -19.55 14.22
N THR A 309 14.86 -19.23 13.14
CA THR A 309 13.73 -18.31 13.09
C THR A 309 12.59 -18.68 14.03
N ARG A 310 12.34 -19.98 14.27
CA ARG A 310 11.31 -20.47 15.21
C ARG A 310 11.53 -19.99 16.65
N GLN A 311 12.78 -19.70 17.03
CA GLN A 311 13.10 -19.21 18.38
C GLN A 311 12.82 -17.73 18.58
N MET A 312 12.47 -16.98 17.51
CA MET A 312 12.08 -15.58 17.57
C MET A 312 10.89 -15.34 18.51
N ARG A 313 9.96 -16.27 18.57
CA ARG A 313 8.79 -16.17 19.49
C ARG A 313 9.23 -16.08 20.96
N ASN A 314 10.30 -16.79 21.34
CA ASN A 314 10.82 -16.72 22.71
C ASN A 314 11.42 -15.33 22.99
N VAL A 315 12.10 -14.73 22.01
CA VAL A 315 12.67 -13.37 22.13
C VAL A 315 11.54 -12.35 22.26
N ILE A 316 10.51 -12.42 21.41
CA ILE A 316 9.35 -11.53 21.47
C ILE A 316 8.68 -11.63 22.84
N SER A 317 8.37 -12.84 23.33
CA SER A 317 7.67 -13.02 24.61
C SER A 317 8.45 -12.56 25.83
N THR A 318 9.79 -12.49 25.76
CA THR A 318 10.65 -11.99 26.84
C THR A 318 11.13 -10.56 26.63
N GLY A 319 10.88 -9.98 25.46
CA GLY A 319 11.39 -8.68 25.03
C GLY A 319 10.52 -7.47 25.42
N GLN A 320 9.58 -7.60 26.34
CA GLN A 320 8.67 -6.52 26.72
C GLN A 320 9.40 -5.23 27.13
N ALA A 321 10.51 -5.32 27.82
CA ALA A 321 11.31 -4.17 28.21
C ALA A 321 11.93 -3.43 27.00
N GLU A 322 12.12 -4.10 25.87
CA GLU A 322 12.63 -3.55 24.62
C GLU A 322 11.50 -3.00 23.72
N GLY A 323 10.24 -3.23 24.09
CA GLY A 323 9.05 -2.77 23.38
C GLY A 323 8.49 -3.81 22.40
N MET A 324 8.83 -5.09 22.61
CA MET A 324 8.27 -6.22 21.86
C MET A 324 6.94 -6.65 22.44
#